data_ab2eb45aad4f78cd4b6c12469cc1c3f0
#
_entry.id   ab2eb45aad4f78cd4b6c12469cc1c3f0
#
_cell.length_a   1.000
_cell.length_b   1.000
_cell.length_c   1.000
_cell.angle_alpha   90.00
_cell.angle_beta   90.00
_cell.angle_gamma   90.00
#
_symmetry.space_group_name_H-M   'P 1'
#
loop_
_entity.id
_entity.type
_entity.pdbx_description
1 polymer ?
#
loop_
_entity_poly.entity_id
_entity_poly.type
_entity_poly.pdbx_seq_one_letter_code
_entity_poly.pdbx_strand_id
1 'polypeptide(L)'
;MAELGNVQQLKGMLQRLGAGEDLASVREDFVKSFKDVPVKDIMAAEQELIKDGADPRKITKLCDLHSALFHGKTEGEVIREQKRMKKQDLLQLPEGHPVDYFIRENSALELILNNLQMALENGGHDDKVQLAMVRLKKIRALYGKKEELIMAPLERYGITGPSEVMWGVDDEIKAEVGRLARGLQRTSAEELKEPILAVIKRMREMIYKDENILLPIAMQNLTDDEWVDVYRDLPEMGSVFITEIPKWAHGEQVLMERAQAEKSAAEAENRKTPASGADFEQAVVHFDGNGSESPAGEMTVAQLRGLMKILPLDITFIDGQMINRFYKNGDKVFSRPLSTLGQSTYQCHPVPIRAVVKNLTDDFRSGARDSFTRWIPNPDRPVKVTYLAVRDKEGTYLGAAEIIQDMTEAFRQFRSMEAASMKAEALKAAKTQPDQA
;
A
#
# COMPACT_ATOMS: atom_id res chain seq x y z
N MET A 1 -28.66 23.62 0.82
CA MET A 1 -28.38 24.72 1.78
C MET A 1 -27.75 24.23 3.08
N ALA A 2 -28.07 23.06 3.60
CA ALA A 2 -27.39 22.49 4.78
C ALA A 2 -25.93 22.13 4.52
N GLU A 3 -25.61 21.56 3.35
CA GLU A 3 -24.24 21.21 2.95
C GLU A 3 -23.30 22.41 2.88
N LEU A 4 -23.73 23.52 2.28
CA LEU A 4 -22.95 24.77 2.22
C LEU A 4 -22.65 25.36 3.62
N GLY A 5 -23.55 25.17 4.58
CA GLY A 5 -23.37 25.59 5.98
C GLY A 5 -22.27 24.76 6.68
N ASN A 6 -22.24 23.46 6.43
CA ASN A 6 -21.26 22.55 7.02
C ASN A 6 -19.85 22.79 6.48
N VAL A 7 -19.70 23.02 5.17
CA VAL A 7 -18.41 23.36 4.53
C VAL A 7 -17.83 24.64 5.12
N GLN A 8 -18.65 25.70 5.28
CA GLN A 8 -18.16 26.95 5.84
C GLN A 8 -17.76 26.84 7.31
N GLN A 9 -18.48 26.06 8.11
CA GLN A 9 -18.13 25.81 9.50
C GLN A 9 -16.84 25.00 9.62
N LEU A 10 -16.64 23.99 8.79
CA LEU A 10 -15.40 23.21 8.72
C LEU A 10 -14.20 24.09 8.30
N LYS A 11 -14.39 24.96 7.30
CA LYS A 11 -13.38 25.97 6.92
C LYS A 11 -12.97 26.86 8.08
N GLY A 12 -13.94 27.36 8.84
CA GLY A 12 -13.67 28.17 10.02
C GLY A 12 -12.87 27.44 11.10
N MET A 13 -13.19 26.19 11.36
CA MET A 13 -12.45 25.34 12.32
C MET A 13 -11.02 25.04 11.86
N LEU A 14 -10.81 24.76 10.56
CA LEU A 14 -9.48 24.61 9.97
C LEU A 14 -8.64 25.90 10.09
N GLN A 15 -9.24 27.06 9.86
CA GLN A 15 -8.56 28.34 10.01
C GLN A 15 -8.12 28.59 11.46
N ARG A 16 -8.96 28.26 12.44
CA ARG A 16 -8.64 28.35 13.88
C ARG A 16 -7.44 27.44 14.24
N LEU A 17 -7.46 26.17 13.80
CA LEU A 17 -6.33 25.25 13.98
C LEU A 17 -5.06 25.74 13.27
N GLY A 18 -5.21 26.31 12.07
CA GLY A 18 -4.11 26.91 11.31
C GLY A 18 -3.52 28.16 11.96
N ALA A 19 -4.32 28.89 12.73
CA ALA A 19 -3.91 30.04 13.53
C ALA A 19 -3.26 29.67 14.88
N GLY A 20 -3.20 28.36 15.21
CA GLY A 20 -2.54 27.85 16.43
C GLY A 20 -3.47 27.71 17.62
N GLU A 21 -4.80 27.78 17.41
CA GLU A 21 -5.76 27.48 18.48
C GLU A 21 -5.64 26.02 18.93
N ASP A 22 -5.83 25.78 20.23
CA ASP A 22 -5.73 24.44 20.81
C ASP A 22 -6.78 23.47 20.23
N LEU A 23 -6.32 22.28 19.88
CA LEU A 23 -7.16 21.21 19.30
C LEU A 23 -8.34 20.86 20.20
N ALA A 24 -8.19 20.88 21.53
CA ALA A 24 -9.25 20.55 22.47
C ALA A 24 -10.41 21.58 22.42
N SER A 25 -10.09 22.87 22.26
CA SER A 25 -11.07 23.95 22.13
C SER A 25 -11.88 23.81 20.84
N VAL A 26 -11.20 23.62 19.71
CA VAL A 26 -11.85 23.42 18.40
C VAL A 26 -12.68 22.15 18.38
N ARG A 27 -12.25 21.11 19.10
CA ARG A 27 -12.96 19.84 19.27
C ARG A 27 -14.31 20.00 19.95
N GLU A 28 -14.39 20.78 21.03
CA GLU A 28 -15.68 21.01 21.70
C GLU A 28 -16.71 21.65 20.77
N ASP A 29 -16.30 22.67 20.03
CA ASP A 29 -17.15 23.34 19.05
C ASP A 29 -17.55 22.44 17.89
N PHE A 30 -16.62 21.62 17.43
CA PHE A 30 -16.87 20.65 16.36
C PHE A 30 -17.89 19.60 16.78
N VAL A 31 -17.71 18.96 17.94
CA VAL A 31 -18.69 18.00 18.49
C VAL A 31 -20.06 18.62 18.65
N LYS A 32 -20.11 19.86 19.14
CA LYS A 32 -21.37 20.58 19.31
C LYS A 32 -22.08 20.90 17.99
N SER A 33 -21.31 21.21 16.93
CA SER A 33 -21.87 21.64 15.65
C SER A 33 -22.22 20.46 14.73
N PHE A 34 -21.51 19.34 14.84
CA PHE A 34 -21.61 18.22 13.91
C PHE A 34 -22.15 16.92 14.52
N LYS A 35 -22.51 16.90 15.79
CA LYS A 35 -22.95 15.70 16.52
C LYS A 35 -24.14 14.97 15.86
N ASP A 36 -25.03 15.71 15.20
CA ASP A 36 -26.23 15.19 14.56
C ASP A 36 -26.13 15.19 13.02
N VAL A 37 -24.96 15.54 12.47
CA VAL A 37 -24.71 15.57 11.02
C VAL A 37 -24.26 14.18 10.58
N PRO A 38 -24.89 13.60 9.53
CA PRO A 38 -24.45 12.31 8.99
C PRO A 38 -22.99 12.34 8.54
N VAL A 39 -22.25 11.27 8.81
CA VAL A 39 -20.81 11.15 8.44
C VAL A 39 -20.58 11.45 6.96
N LYS A 40 -21.46 10.97 6.08
CA LYS A 40 -21.41 11.22 4.63
C LYS A 40 -21.43 12.72 4.27
N ASP A 41 -22.15 13.53 5.02
CA ASP A 41 -22.29 14.97 4.74
C ASP A 41 -21.04 15.73 5.22
N ILE A 42 -20.41 15.27 6.30
CA ILE A 42 -19.12 15.78 6.76
C ILE A 42 -18.04 15.47 5.74
N MET A 43 -18.02 14.25 5.20
CA MET A 43 -17.06 13.85 4.18
C MET A 43 -17.26 14.60 2.86
N ALA A 44 -18.52 14.82 2.45
CA ALA A 44 -18.80 15.63 1.26
C ALA A 44 -18.26 17.07 1.45
N ALA A 45 -18.40 17.63 2.64
CA ALA A 45 -17.85 18.93 2.97
C ALA A 45 -16.32 18.97 2.97
N GLU A 46 -15.65 17.91 3.45
CA GLU A 46 -14.18 17.79 3.36
C GLU A 46 -13.70 17.63 1.93
N GLN A 47 -14.40 16.82 1.13
CA GLN A 47 -14.12 16.67 -0.30
C GLN A 47 -14.19 18.02 -1.05
N GLU A 48 -15.17 18.87 -0.68
CA GLU A 48 -15.31 20.20 -1.25
C GLU A 48 -14.15 21.11 -0.82
N LEU A 49 -13.72 21.02 0.45
CA LEU A 49 -12.53 21.74 0.94
C LEU A 49 -11.26 21.36 0.18
N ILE A 50 -11.08 20.08 -0.13
CA ILE A 50 -9.95 19.59 -0.92
C ILE A 50 -10.02 20.15 -2.35
N LYS A 51 -11.20 20.10 -2.98
CA LYS A 51 -11.42 20.68 -4.33
C LYS A 51 -11.15 22.18 -4.38
N ASP A 52 -11.42 22.87 -3.28
CA ASP A 52 -11.15 24.31 -3.14
C ASP A 52 -9.67 24.63 -2.82
N GLY A 53 -8.80 23.61 -2.82
CA GLY A 53 -7.34 23.76 -2.65
C GLY A 53 -6.86 23.84 -1.21
N ALA A 54 -7.65 23.38 -0.24
CA ALA A 54 -7.16 23.26 1.14
C ALA A 54 -5.99 22.28 1.22
N ASP A 55 -4.95 22.63 2.00
CA ASP A 55 -3.78 21.76 2.21
C ASP A 55 -4.21 20.45 2.88
N PRO A 56 -4.00 19.27 2.25
CA PRO A 56 -4.36 17.97 2.80
C PRO A 56 -3.81 17.73 4.22
N ARG A 57 -2.62 18.28 4.53
CA ARG A 57 -2.02 18.18 5.88
C ARG A 57 -2.81 18.96 6.95
N LYS A 58 -3.54 20.00 6.56
CA LYS A 58 -4.44 20.70 7.47
C LYS A 58 -5.74 19.92 7.67
N ILE A 59 -6.17 19.19 6.65
CA ILE A 59 -7.35 18.31 6.71
C ILE A 59 -7.09 17.08 7.57
N THR A 60 -5.83 16.59 7.64
CA THR A 60 -5.44 15.52 8.58
C THR A 60 -5.79 15.88 10.03
N LYS A 61 -5.69 17.16 10.42
CA LYS A 61 -6.14 17.64 11.73
C LYS A 61 -7.65 17.58 11.92
N LEU A 62 -8.45 17.65 10.85
CA LEU A 62 -9.91 17.38 10.91
C LEU A 62 -10.21 15.90 11.17
N CYS A 63 -9.36 14.97 10.73
CA CYS A 63 -9.52 13.58 11.08
C CYS A 63 -9.41 13.35 12.60
N ASP A 64 -8.57 14.12 13.29
CA ASP A 64 -8.50 14.10 14.75
C ASP A 64 -9.77 14.69 15.38
N LEU A 65 -10.42 15.68 14.73
CA LEU A 65 -11.71 16.21 15.12
C LEU A 65 -12.86 15.22 14.83
N HIS A 66 -12.82 14.49 13.72
CA HIS A 66 -13.78 13.41 13.44
C HIS A 66 -13.71 12.30 14.48
N SER A 67 -12.52 11.88 14.84
CA SER A 67 -12.32 10.94 15.94
C SER A 67 -12.97 11.46 17.22
N ALA A 68 -12.94 12.77 17.46
CA ALA A 68 -13.54 13.42 18.60
C ALA A 68 -15.09 13.47 18.60
N LEU A 69 -15.72 13.56 17.42
CA LEU A 69 -17.18 13.47 17.29
C LEU A 69 -17.72 12.15 17.84
N PHE A 70 -16.96 11.09 17.56
CA PHE A 70 -17.35 9.73 17.93
C PHE A 70 -16.99 9.39 19.37
N HIS A 71 -16.03 10.10 19.97
CA HIS A 71 -15.65 9.98 21.38
C HIS A 71 -16.49 10.88 22.33
N GLY A 72 -17.41 11.67 21.81
CA GLY A 72 -18.39 12.42 22.64
C GLY A 72 -19.40 11.53 23.37
N LYS A 73 -19.51 10.25 22.96
CA LYS A 73 -20.16 9.17 23.71
C LYS A 73 -19.13 8.52 24.63
N THR A 74 -19.54 8.04 25.79
CA THR A 74 -18.64 7.26 26.67
C THR A 74 -18.06 6.08 25.88
N GLU A 75 -16.80 5.74 26.15
CA GLU A 75 -16.10 4.61 25.48
C GLU A 75 -16.96 3.33 25.48
N GLY A 76 -17.72 3.10 26.54
CA GLY A 76 -18.67 1.97 26.65
C GLY A 76 -19.93 2.09 25.78
N GLU A 77 -20.35 3.31 25.42
CA GLU A 77 -21.49 3.53 24.49
C GLU A 77 -21.06 3.39 23.05
N VAL A 78 -19.88 3.90 22.70
CA VAL A 78 -19.26 3.70 21.38
C VAL A 78 -19.02 2.21 21.11
N ILE A 79 -18.46 1.47 22.07
CA ILE A 79 -18.22 0.02 21.95
C ILE A 79 -19.56 -0.76 21.84
N ARG A 80 -20.60 -0.37 22.57
CA ARG A 80 -21.91 -1.05 22.50
C ARG A 80 -22.64 -0.75 21.19
N GLU A 81 -22.57 0.47 20.70
CA GLU A 81 -23.19 0.87 19.43
C GLU A 81 -22.43 0.27 18.22
N GLN A 82 -21.11 0.24 18.26
CA GLN A 82 -20.27 -0.45 17.27
C GLN A 82 -20.57 -1.94 17.23
N LYS A 83 -20.66 -2.62 18.38
CA LYS A 83 -21.04 -4.03 18.44
C LYS A 83 -22.45 -4.30 17.91
N ARG A 84 -23.35 -3.34 18.06
CA ARG A 84 -24.73 -3.46 17.57
C ARG A 84 -24.84 -3.20 16.07
N MET A 85 -24.15 -2.20 15.54
CA MET A 85 -24.06 -1.93 14.10
C MET A 85 -23.28 -3.03 13.37
N LYS A 86 -22.09 -3.42 13.85
CA LYS A 86 -21.31 -4.55 13.32
C LYS A 86 -22.13 -5.83 13.26
N LYS A 87 -22.96 -6.11 14.25
CA LYS A 87 -23.76 -7.35 14.27
C LYS A 87 -24.89 -7.33 13.25
N GLN A 88 -25.45 -6.17 12.93
CA GLN A 88 -26.52 -6.03 11.91
C GLN A 88 -25.95 -6.02 10.48
N ASP A 89 -24.84 -5.31 10.26
CA ASP A 89 -24.23 -5.19 8.93
C ASP A 89 -23.44 -6.45 8.56
N LEU A 90 -22.73 -7.08 9.50
CA LEU A 90 -22.05 -8.38 9.31
C LEU A 90 -23.02 -9.53 9.03
N LEU A 91 -24.26 -9.46 9.53
CA LEU A 91 -25.29 -10.46 9.23
C LEU A 91 -25.83 -10.34 7.80
N GLN A 92 -25.54 -9.26 7.08
CA GLN A 92 -25.97 -9.02 5.71
C GLN A 92 -24.88 -9.26 4.67
N LEU A 93 -23.60 -9.28 5.09
CA LEU A 93 -22.48 -9.53 4.17
C LEU A 93 -22.35 -11.05 3.91
N PRO A 94 -22.21 -11.45 2.64
CA PRO A 94 -21.86 -12.82 2.33
C PRO A 94 -20.50 -13.18 2.96
N GLU A 95 -20.41 -14.38 3.54
CA GLU A 95 -19.15 -14.89 4.05
C GLU A 95 -18.08 -14.86 2.97
N GLY A 96 -16.89 -14.37 3.34
CA GLY A 96 -15.73 -14.26 2.43
C GLY A 96 -15.76 -13.08 1.47
N HIS A 97 -16.81 -12.23 1.50
CA HIS A 97 -16.75 -10.95 0.80
C HIS A 97 -15.49 -10.15 1.24
N PRO A 98 -14.82 -9.40 0.34
CA PRO A 98 -13.60 -8.65 0.72
C PRO A 98 -13.77 -7.74 1.95
N VAL A 99 -14.92 -7.15 2.16
CA VAL A 99 -15.20 -6.37 3.39
C VAL A 99 -15.16 -7.25 4.63
N ASP A 100 -15.71 -8.47 4.60
CA ASP A 100 -15.62 -9.44 5.70
C ASP A 100 -14.15 -9.78 6.02
N TYR A 101 -13.31 -9.93 4.99
CA TYR A 101 -11.88 -10.12 5.16
C TYR A 101 -11.24 -8.97 5.96
N PHE A 102 -11.46 -7.71 5.57
CA PHE A 102 -10.87 -6.55 6.25
C PHE A 102 -11.38 -6.41 7.69
N ILE A 103 -12.65 -6.69 7.95
CA ILE A 103 -13.22 -6.68 9.31
C ILE A 103 -12.59 -7.76 10.19
N ARG A 104 -12.34 -8.97 9.65
CA ARG A 104 -11.65 -10.05 10.38
C ARG A 104 -10.20 -9.67 10.69
N GLU A 105 -9.48 -9.07 9.76
CA GLU A 105 -8.11 -8.56 9.98
C GLU A 105 -8.08 -7.46 11.05
N ASN A 106 -9.02 -6.51 11.02
CA ASN A 106 -9.17 -5.47 12.03
C ASN A 106 -9.48 -6.07 13.41
N SER A 107 -10.36 -7.07 13.47
CA SER A 107 -10.69 -7.77 14.72
C SER A 107 -9.50 -8.52 15.30
N ALA A 108 -8.69 -9.16 14.46
CA ALA A 108 -7.46 -9.83 14.87
C ALA A 108 -6.39 -8.81 15.32
N LEU A 109 -6.28 -7.67 14.66
CA LEU A 109 -5.42 -6.56 15.08
C LEU A 109 -5.85 -6.03 16.44
N GLU A 110 -7.14 -5.76 16.66
CA GLU A 110 -7.65 -5.27 17.94
C GLU A 110 -7.30 -6.23 19.11
N LEU A 111 -7.39 -7.55 18.88
CA LEU A 111 -6.97 -8.54 19.87
C LEU A 111 -5.47 -8.42 20.21
N ILE A 112 -4.61 -8.17 19.21
CA ILE A 112 -3.18 -7.95 19.43
C ILE A 112 -2.95 -6.67 20.24
N LEU A 113 -3.66 -5.58 19.90
CA LEU A 113 -3.56 -4.29 20.60
C LEU A 113 -4.00 -4.41 22.07
N ASN A 114 -5.09 -5.13 22.34
CA ASN A 114 -5.57 -5.40 23.70
C ASN A 114 -4.52 -6.17 24.52
N ASN A 115 -3.97 -7.24 23.95
CA ASN A 115 -2.94 -8.05 24.61
C ASN A 115 -1.66 -7.24 24.89
N LEU A 116 -1.25 -6.38 23.94
CA LEU A 116 -0.10 -5.50 24.10
C LEU A 116 -0.34 -4.46 25.19
N GLN A 117 -1.50 -3.82 25.21
CA GLN A 117 -1.88 -2.86 26.25
C GLN A 117 -1.89 -3.51 27.64
N MET A 118 -2.53 -4.68 27.77
CA MET A 118 -2.54 -5.43 29.05
C MET A 118 -1.13 -5.80 29.52
N ALA A 119 -0.23 -6.17 28.59
CA ALA A 119 1.15 -6.49 28.94
C ALA A 119 1.90 -5.27 29.50
N LEU A 120 1.66 -4.08 28.93
CA LEU A 120 2.24 -2.82 29.42
C LEU A 120 1.67 -2.37 30.77
N GLU A 121 0.36 -2.54 31.00
CA GLU A 121 -0.31 -2.14 32.22
C GLU A 121 0.05 -3.06 33.43
N ASN A 122 0.31 -4.33 33.18
CA ASN A 122 0.64 -5.31 34.21
C ASN A 122 2.16 -5.39 34.54
N GLY A 123 2.93 -4.34 34.29
CA GLY A 123 4.35 -4.28 34.64
C GLY A 123 5.27 -4.97 33.64
N GLY A 124 4.86 -4.98 32.39
CA GLY A 124 5.58 -5.27 31.15
C GLY A 124 6.64 -6.37 31.20
N HIS A 125 6.29 -7.56 30.81
CA HIS A 125 7.31 -8.53 30.41
C HIS A 125 7.88 -8.06 29.06
N ASP A 126 9.09 -7.52 29.04
CA ASP A 126 9.75 -6.98 27.85
C ASP A 126 9.67 -7.92 26.64
N ASP A 127 9.86 -9.22 26.86
CA ASP A 127 9.75 -10.25 25.81
C ASP A 127 8.38 -10.30 25.15
N LYS A 128 7.30 -10.18 25.92
CA LYS A 128 5.92 -10.21 25.40
C LYS A 128 5.61 -8.95 24.59
N VAL A 129 6.03 -7.80 25.11
CA VAL A 129 5.88 -6.51 24.43
C VAL A 129 6.69 -6.50 23.13
N GLN A 130 7.93 -6.96 23.17
CA GLN A 130 8.80 -7.05 22.01
C GLN A 130 8.20 -7.98 20.93
N LEU A 131 7.72 -9.16 21.31
CA LEU A 131 7.08 -10.10 20.39
C LEU A 131 5.83 -9.51 19.75
N ALA A 132 4.97 -8.86 20.52
CA ALA A 132 3.78 -8.19 20.02
C ALA A 132 4.12 -7.06 19.05
N MET A 133 5.12 -6.23 19.38
CA MET A 133 5.56 -5.13 18.50
C MET A 133 6.20 -5.65 17.20
N VAL A 134 6.94 -6.76 17.24
CA VAL A 134 7.44 -7.42 16.03
C VAL A 134 6.28 -7.92 15.17
N ARG A 135 5.25 -8.51 15.80
CA ARG A 135 4.04 -8.94 15.07
C ARG A 135 3.28 -7.75 14.47
N LEU A 136 3.19 -6.63 15.19
CA LEU A 136 2.55 -5.41 14.70
C LEU A 136 3.26 -4.78 13.48
N LYS A 137 4.53 -5.07 13.23
CA LYS A 137 5.20 -4.64 11.97
C LYS A 137 4.48 -5.12 10.71
N LYS A 138 3.69 -6.21 10.82
CA LYS A 138 2.85 -6.70 9.72
C LYS A 138 1.72 -5.74 9.33
N ILE A 139 1.40 -4.74 10.16
CA ILE A 139 0.41 -3.69 9.84
C ILE A 139 0.69 -3.03 8.49
N ARG A 140 1.98 -2.96 8.10
CA ARG A 140 2.41 -2.45 6.80
C ARG A 140 1.71 -3.15 5.63
N ALA A 141 1.54 -4.48 5.73
CA ALA A 141 0.88 -5.25 4.69
C ALA A 141 -0.65 -5.05 4.72
N LEU A 142 -1.27 -4.94 5.90
CA LEU A 142 -2.72 -4.67 6.01
C LEU A 142 -3.06 -3.29 5.44
N TYR A 143 -2.29 -2.27 5.82
CA TYR A 143 -2.52 -0.90 5.33
C TYR A 143 -2.27 -0.80 3.82
N GLY A 144 -1.19 -1.43 3.31
CA GLY A 144 -0.94 -1.50 1.87
C GLY A 144 -2.10 -2.09 1.08
N LYS A 145 -2.76 -3.14 1.60
CA LYS A 145 -3.96 -3.70 0.97
C LYS A 145 -5.12 -2.72 0.91
N LYS A 146 -5.39 -1.98 1.99
CA LYS A 146 -6.43 -0.94 1.98
C LYS A 146 -6.12 0.15 0.97
N GLU A 147 -4.86 0.60 0.96
CA GLU A 147 -4.37 1.64 0.08
C GLU A 147 -4.57 1.25 -1.39
N GLU A 148 -4.15 0.04 -1.77
CA GLU A 148 -4.15 -0.42 -3.15
C GLU A 148 -5.51 -0.97 -3.62
N LEU A 149 -6.21 -1.74 -2.76
CA LEU A 149 -7.42 -2.45 -3.15
C LEU A 149 -8.72 -1.68 -2.88
N ILE A 150 -8.70 -0.70 -1.98
CA ILE A 150 -9.89 0.06 -1.58
C ILE A 150 -9.74 1.54 -1.91
N MET A 151 -8.70 2.20 -1.39
CA MET A 151 -8.56 3.65 -1.54
C MET A 151 -8.29 4.06 -3.00
N ALA A 152 -7.37 3.38 -3.68
CA ALA A 152 -7.05 3.69 -5.08
C ALA A 152 -8.25 3.51 -6.04
N PRO A 153 -9.06 2.42 -5.96
CA PRO A 153 -10.30 2.33 -6.72
C PRO A 153 -11.31 3.44 -6.45
N LEU A 154 -11.45 3.91 -5.21
CA LEU A 154 -12.39 4.99 -4.86
C LEU A 154 -12.07 6.32 -5.55
N GLU A 155 -10.80 6.58 -5.86
CA GLU A 155 -10.41 7.79 -6.59
C GLU A 155 -11.04 7.88 -7.99
N ARG A 156 -11.34 6.74 -8.63
CA ARG A 156 -12.04 6.72 -9.93
C ARG A 156 -13.44 7.30 -9.85
N TYR A 157 -14.04 7.25 -8.67
CA TYR A 157 -15.35 7.84 -8.35
C TYR A 157 -15.23 9.27 -7.83
N GLY A 158 -14.01 9.87 -7.89
CA GLY A 158 -13.74 11.21 -7.38
C GLY A 158 -13.69 11.29 -5.86
N ILE A 159 -13.57 10.17 -5.17
CA ILE A 159 -13.49 10.09 -3.70
C ILE A 159 -12.02 10.01 -3.32
N THR A 160 -11.38 11.14 -3.07
CA THR A 160 -9.94 11.25 -2.79
C THR A 160 -9.62 11.39 -1.32
N GLY A 161 -10.59 11.71 -0.46
CA GLY A 161 -10.38 11.90 0.98
C GLY A 161 -9.64 10.75 1.67
N PRO A 162 -10.03 9.47 1.48
CA PRO A 162 -9.30 8.35 2.05
C PRO A 162 -7.84 8.29 1.62
N SER A 163 -7.54 8.48 0.32
CA SER A 163 -6.17 8.44 -0.20
C SER A 163 -5.33 9.63 0.26
N GLU A 164 -5.94 10.81 0.39
CA GLU A 164 -5.22 12.03 0.75
C GLU A 164 -4.91 12.12 2.24
N VAL A 165 -5.80 11.57 3.08
CA VAL A 165 -5.74 11.74 4.52
C VAL A 165 -5.40 10.45 5.24
N MET A 166 -6.18 9.37 5.04
CA MET A 166 -5.98 8.12 5.77
C MET A 166 -4.66 7.44 5.39
N TRP A 167 -4.28 7.47 4.12
CA TRP A 167 -2.98 6.94 3.68
C TRP A 167 -1.79 7.62 4.39
N GLY A 168 -1.85 8.95 4.55
CA GLY A 168 -0.82 9.69 5.28
C GLY A 168 -0.69 9.24 6.74
N VAL A 169 -1.82 9.00 7.42
CA VAL A 169 -1.85 8.49 8.80
C VAL A 169 -1.34 7.04 8.86
N ASP A 170 -1.71 6.20 7.90
CA ASP A 170 -1.21 4.83 7.79
C ASP A 170 0.32 4.79 7.66
N ASP A 171 0.91 5.68 6.84
CA ASP A 171 2.37 5.79 6.70
C ASP A 171 3.07 6.21 7.99
N GLU A 172 2.50 7.16 8.72
CA GLU A 172 3.02 7.58 10.02
C GLU A 172 2.97 6.43 11.04
N ILE A 173 1.86 5.69 11.13
CA ILE A 173 1.72 4.53 12.01
C ILE A 173 2.74 3.44 11.63
N LYS A 174 2.88 3.13 10.33
CA LYS A 174 3.88 2.17 9.83
C LYS A 174 5.31 2.54 10.26
N ALA A 175 5.65 3.83 10.17
CA ALA A 175 6.96 4.34 10.58
C ALA A 175 7.17 4.27 12.09
N GLU A 176 6.15 4.67 12.87
CA GLU A 176 6.15 4.66 14.34
C GLU A 176 6.33 3.25 14.91
N VAL A 177 5.51 2.28 14.46
CA VAL A 177 5.64 0.87 14.85
C VAL A 177 7.04 0.33 14.55
N GLY A 178 7.58 0.66 13.37
CA GLY A 178 8.94 0.26 13.01
C GLY A 178 10.01 0.87 13.91
N ARG A 179 9.84 2.13 14.33
CA ARG A 179 10.74 2.84 15.25
C ARG A 179 10.69 2.24 16.65
N LEU A 180 9.49 2.04 17.19
CA LEU A 180 9.28 1.49 18.53
C LEU A 180 9.78 0.03 18.65
N ALA A 181 9.51 -0.81 17.63
CA ALA A 181 10.01 -2.18 17.61
C ALA A 181 11.55 -2.27 17.59
N ARG A 182 12.24 -1.30 16.95
CA ARG A 182 13.70 -1.19 17.04
C ARG A 182 14.17 -0.63 18.37
N GLY A 183 13.41 0.32 18.93
CA GLY A 183 13.71 0.90 20.26
C GLY A 183 13.76 -0.16 21.35
N LEU A 184 12.80 -1.09 21.38
CA LEU A 184 12.73 -2.19 22.33
C LEU A 184 13.93 -3.17 22.29
N GLN A 185 14.79 -3.10 21.30
CA GLN A 185 16.05 -3.85 21.28
C GLN A 185 17.16 -3.19 22.16
N ARG A 186 16.96 -1.95 22.60
CA ARG A 186 17.94 -1.12 23.30
C ARG A 186 17.43 -0.51 24.59
N THR A 187 16.11 -0.55 24.80
CA THR A 187 15.39 0.18 25.84
C THR A 187 14.28 -0.73 26.38
N SER A 188 13.94 -0.62 27.66
CA SER A 188 12.86 -1.40 28.29
C SER A 188 11.47 -1.02 27.77
N ALA A 189 10.51 -1.94 27.94
CA ALA A 189 9.11 -1.67 27.59
C ALA A 189 8.52 -0.53 28.44
N GLU A 190 8.96 -0.38 29.70
CA GLU A 190 8.47 0.68 30.58
C GLU A 190 8.89 2.08 30.08
N GLU A 191 10.11 2.24 29.56
CA GLU A 191 10.58 3.50 29.00
C GLU A 191 9.84 3.89 27.70
N LEU A 192 9.34 2.90 26.96
CA LEU A 192 8.59 3.10 25.71
C LEU A 192 7.06 2.98 25.88
N LYS A 193 6.57 2.83 27.12
CA LYS A 193 5.15 2.59 27.42
C LYS A 193 4.24 3.65 26.81
N GLU A 194 4.47 4.92 27.14
CA GLU A 194 3.63 6.02 26.63
C GLU A 194 3.63 6.13 25.10
N PRO A 195 4.78 6.08 24.41
CA PRO A 195 4.78 6.05 22.94
C PRO A 195 4.06 4.82 22.36
N ILE A 196 4.16 3.65 22.97
CA ILE A 196 3.46 2.43 22.52
C ILE A 196 1.95 2.59 22.73
N LEU A 197 1.49 3.10 23.87
CA LEU A 197 0.08 3.39 24.12
C LEU A 197 -0.48 4.42 23.13
N ALA A 198 0.30 5.44 22.79
CA ALA A 198 -0.09 6.44 21.79
C ALA A 198 -0.31 5.81 20.40
N VAL A 199 0.58 4.92 19.94
CA VAL A 199 0.42 4.25 18.65
C VAL A 199 -0.73 3.24 18.67
N ILE A 200 -0.97 2.54 19.79
CA ILE A 200 -2.15 1.67 19.97
C ILE A 200 -3.43 2.48 19.76
N LYS A 201 -3.53 3.66 20.40
CA LYS A 201 -4.69 4.54 20.26
C LYS A 201 -4.90 4.94 18.79
N ARG A 202 -3.85 5.36 18.08
CA ARG A 202 -3.93 5.73 16.67
C ARG A 202 -4.37 4.56 15.78
N MET A 203 -3.89 3.33 16.05
CA MET A 203 -4.33 2.15 15.31
C MET A 203 -5.82 1.85 15.52
N ARG A 204 -6.34 1.99 16.76
CA ARG A 204 -7.77 1.84 17.05
C ARG A 204 -8.61 2.90 16.32
N GLU A 205 -8.13 4.13 16.25
CA GLU A 205 -8.77 5.18 15.48
C GLU A 205 -8.81 4.84 13.98
N MET A 206 -7.77 4.20 13.44
CA MET A 206 -7.78 3.74 12.05
C MET A 206 -8.72 2.54 11.85
N ILE A 207 -8.75 1.56 12.75
CA ILE A 207 -9.75 0.48 12.72
C ILE A 207 -11.17 1.06 12.68
N TYR A 208 -11.43 2.05 13.52
CA TYR A 208 -12.73 2.73 13.53
C TYR A 208 -13.04 3.40 12.18
N LYS A 209 -12.09 4.15 11.62
CA LYS A 209 -12.26 4.82 10.32
C LYS A 209 -12.45 3.83 9.16
N ASP A 210 -11.72 2.72 9.18
CA ASP A 210 -11.89 1.66 8.19
C ASP A 210 -13.32 1.12 8.20
N GLU A 211 -13.84 0.77 9.37
CA GLU A 211 -15.12 0.08 9.51
C GLU A 211 -16.34 1.00 9.39
N ASN A 212 -16.19 2.27 9.73
CA ASN A 212 -17.33 3.22 9.77
C ASN A 212 -17.29 4.24 8.62
N ILE A 213 -16.16 4.37 7.93
CA ILE A 213 -15.99 5.36 6.86
C ILE A 213 -15.55 4.67 5.56
N LEU A 214 -14.35 4.10 5.54
CA LEU A 214 -13.73 3.61 4.31
C LEU A 214 -14.52 2.46 3.68
N LEU A 215 -14.77 1.39 4.44
CA LEU A 215 -15.48 0.21 3.94
C LEU A 215 -16.94 0.51 3.57
N PRO A 216 -17.74 1.27 4.36
CA PRO A 216 -19.07 1.68 3.94
C PRO A 216 -19.10 2.52 2.65
N ILE A 217 -18.14 3.40 2.44
CA ILE A 217 -18.06 4.19 1.21
C ILE A 217 -17.68 3.29 0.04
N ALA A 218 -16.74 2.38 0.23
CA ALA A 218 -16.38 1.41 -0.79
C ALA A 218 -17.58 0.54 -1.18
N MET A 219 -18.36 0.07 -0.20
CA MET A 219 -19.60 -0.69 -0.44
C MET A 219 -20.65 0.07 -1.26
N GLN A 220 -20.72 1.39 -1.11
CA GLN A 220 -21.68 2.22 -1.83
C GLN A 220 -21.24 2.58 -3.25
N ASN A 221 -19.96 2.52 -3.55
CA ASN A 221 -19.41 3.05 -4.80
C ASN A 221 -18.77 2.00 -5.70
N LEU A 222 -18.11 0.98 -5.15
CA LEU A 222 -17.52 -0.08 -5.97
C LEU A 222 -18.60 -1.02 -6.50
N THR A 223 -18.46 -1.39 -7.76
CA THR A 223 -19.33 -2.37 -8.42
C THR A 223 -19.03 -3.80 -7.95
N ASP A 224 -19.95 -4.71 -8.20
CA ASP A 224 -19.74 -6.14 -7.92
C ASP A 224 -18.51 -6.71 -8.63
N ASP A 225 -18.31 -6.33 -9.90
CA ASP A 225 -17.12 -6.72 -10.68
C ASP A 225 -15.81 -6.22 -10.04
N GLU A 226 -15.78 -5.02 -9.48
CA GLU A 226 -14.62 -4.47 -8.78
C GLU A 226 -14.39 -5.19 -7.46
N TRP A 227 -15.43 -5.58 -6.73
CA TRP A 227 -15.29 -6.42 -5.54
C TRP A 227 -14.74 -7.80 -5.87
N VAL A 228 -15.13 -8.38 -7.01
CA VAL A 228 -14.56 -9.64 -7.51
C VAL A 228 -13.07 -9.46 -7.84
N ASP A 229 -12.68 -8.31 -8.40
CA ASP A 229 -11.27 -8.00 -8.64
C ASP A 229 -10.49 -7.86 -7.34
N VAL A 230 -11.03 -7.17 -6.32
CA VAL A 230 -10.45 -7.11 -4.98
C VAL A 230 -10.28 -8.51 -4.39
N TYR A 231 -11.31 -9.36 -4.49
CA TYR A 231 -11.27 -10.73 -4.00
C TYR A 231 -10.18 -11.56 -4.68
N ARG A 232 -10.05 -11.46 -6.01
CA ARG A 232 -8.99 -12.12 -6.78
C ARG A 232 -7.60 -11.72 -6.32
N ASP A 233 -7.40 -10.43 -6.02
CA ASP A 233 -6.08 -9.87 -5.72
C ASP A 233 -5.68 -10.07 -4.24
N LEU A 234 -6.63 -10.29 -3.32
CA LEU A 234 -6.36 -10.50 -1.89
C LEU A 234 -5.37 -11.64 -1.58
N PRO A 235 -5.48 -12.86 -2.19
CA PRO A 235 -4.56 -13.96 -1.94
C PRO A 235 -3.12 -13.66 -2.34
N GLU A 236 -2.92 -12.89 -3.40
CA GLU A 236 -1.59 -12.49 -3.88
C GLU A 236 -0.85 -11.64 -2.83
N MET A 237 -1.57 -10.87 -2.04
CA MET A 237 -1.03 -10.04 -0.96
C MET A 237 -0.93 -10.80 0.39
N GLY A 238 -1.41 -12.04 0.45
CA GLY A 238 -1.38 -12.90 1.64
C GLY A 238 -2.30 -12.45 2.78
N SER A 239 -2.53 -13.28 3.78
CA SER A 239 -3.16 -12.91 5.06
C SER A 239 -2.15 -12.22 5.97
N VAL A 240 -2.61 -11.39 6.92
CA VAL A 240 -1.73 -10.60 7.79
C VAL A 240 -1.84 -11.05 9.25
N PHE A 241 -2.99 -10.86 9.88
CA PHE A 241 -3.24 -11.21 11.27
C PHE A 241 -4.16 -12.42 11.43
N ILE A 242 -4.99 -12.70 10.43
CA ILE A 242 -5.76 -13.96 10.33
C ILE A 242 -4.92 -15.04 9.63
N THR A 243 -5.29 -16.31 9.80
CA THR A 243 -4.55 -17.45 9.24
C THR A 243 -4.92 -17.75 7.79
N GLU A 244 -6.18 -17.54 7.45
CA GLU A 244 -6.73 -17.87 6.13
C GLU A 244 -7.63 -16.74 5.62
N ILE A 245 -7.60 -16.51 4.30
CA ILE A 245 -8.52 -15.62 3.63
C ILE A 245 -9.82 -16.40 3.42
N PRO A 246 -10.97 -15.91 3.93
CA PRO A 246 -12.22 -16.61 3.78
C PRO A 246 -12.65 -16.66 2.30
N LYS A 247 -13.29 -17.77 1.89
CA LYS A 247 -13.76 -17.95 0.53
C LYS A 247 -15.10 -17.26 0.31
N TRP A 248 -15.15 -16.46 -0.72
CA TRP A 248 -16.39 -15.82 -1.18
C TRP A 248 -16.99 -16.59 -2.34
N ALA A 249 -18.07 -17.33 -2.10
CA ALA A 249 -18.68 -18.24 -3.08
C ALA A 249 -19.07 -17.54 -4.39
N HIS A 250 -19.65 -16.34 -4.31
CA HIS A 250 -20.00 -15.54 -5.49
C HIS A 250 -18.74 -15.11 -6.27
N GLY A 251 -17.71 -14.62 -5.58
CA GLY A 251 -16.45 -14.25 -6.21
C GLY A 251 -15.78 -15.42 -6.94
N GLU A 252 -15.73 -16.60 -6.32
CA GLU A 252 -15.22 -17.84 -6.93
C GLU A 252 -15.99 -18.18 -8.21
N GLN A 253 -17.33 -18.08 -8.15
CA GLN A 253 -18.18 -18.37 -9.32
C GLN A 253 -17.89 -17.41 -10.47
N VAL A 254 -17.89 -16.10 -10.22
CA VAL A 254 -17.63 -15.08 -11.26
C VAL A 254 -16.22 -15.24 -11.84
N LEU A 255 -15.21 -15.52 -11.02
CA LEU A 255 -13.85 -15.78 -11.50
C LEU A 255 -13.77 -17.01 -12.39
N MET A 256 -14.49 -18.10 -12.05
CA MET A 256 -14.58 -19.29 -12.91
C MET A 256 -15.27 -18.97 -14.23
N GLU A 257 -16.37 -18.21 -14.20
CA GLU A 257 -17.10 -17.79 -15.41
C GLU A 257 -16.23 -16.92 -16.33
N ARG A 258 -15.48 -15.97 -15.76
CA ARG A 258 -14.51 -15.14 -16.50
C ARG A 258 -13.41 -16.00 -17.15
N ALA A 259 -12.82 -16.92 -16.40
CA ALA A 259 -11.79 -17.84 -16.93
C ALA A 259 -12.32 -18.74 -18.05
N GLN A 260 -13.57 -19.22 -17.95
CA GLN A 260 -14.21 -19.99 -19.00
C GLN A 260 -14.50 -19.14 -20.26
N ALA A 261 -14.97 -17.90 -20.05
CA ALA A 261 -15.23 -16.97 -21.15
C ALA A 261 -13.93 -16.62 -21.92
N GLU A 262 -12.84 -16.34 -21.20
CA GLU A 262 -11.53 -16.10 -21.79
C GLU A 262 -11.03 -17.30 -22.58
N LYS A 263 -11.15 -18.50 -22.03
CA LYS A 263 -10.80 -19.74 -22.73
C LYS A 263 -11.63 -19.95 -23.99
N SER A 264 -12.94 -19.75 -23.89
CA SER A 264 -13.85 -19.88 -25.05
C SER A 264 -13.59 -18.83 -26.11
N ALA A 265 -13.27 -17.60 -25.71
CA ALA A 265 -12.89 -16.52 -26.64
C ALA A 265 -11.58 -16.84 -27.36
N ALA A 266 -10.56 -17.33 -26.64
CA ALA A 266 -9.30 -17.76 -27.22
C ALA A 266 -9.48 -18.96 -28.20
N GLU A 267 -10.34 -19.93 -27.85
CA GLU A 267 -10.68 -21.04 -28.74
C GLU A 267 -11.48 -20.59 -29.98
N ALA A 268 -12.38 -19.61 -29.83
CA ALA A 268 -13.14 -19.04 -30.93
C ALA A 268 -12.27 -18.21 -31.88
N GLU A 269 -11.32 -17.49 -31.35
CA GLU A 269 -10.33 -16.73 -32.10
C GLU A 269 -9.40 -17.68 -32.88
N ASN A 270 -8.94 -18.76 -32.27
CA ASN A 270 -8.18 -19.83 -32.94
C ASN A 270 -8.97 -20.52 -34.04
N ARG A 271 -10.32 -20.57 -33.97
CA ARG A 271 -11.17 -21.14 -35.05
C ARG A 271 -11.40 -20.17 -36.18
N LYS A 272 -11.42 -18.87 -35.95
CA LYS A 272 -11.62 -17.83 -36.96
C LYS A 272 -10.37 -17.49 -37.76
N THR A 273 -9.21 -17.80 -37.18
CA THR A 273 -7.91 -17.54 -37.82
C THR A 273 -7.03 -18.80 -37.63
N PRO A 274 -7.03 -19.75 -38.59
CA PRO A 274 -6.31 -21.01 -38.42
C PRO A 274 -4.80 -20.92 -38.25
N ALA A 275 -4.25 -19.71 -38.32
CA ALA A 275 -2.81 -19.44 -38.26
C ALA A 275 -2.34 -18.53 -37.11
N SER A 276 -3.25 -17.82 -36.37
CA SER A 276 -2.78 -16.64 -35.61
C SER A 276 -2.24 -16.92 -34.19
N GLY A 277 -2.72 -17.90 -33.48
CA GLY A 277 -2.24 -18.15 -32.08
C GLY A 277 -0.93 -18.93 -32.05
N ALA A 278 -0.82 -20.00 -32.79
CA ALA A 278 0.41 -20.79 -32.91
C ALA A 278 1.46 -20.01 -33.70
N ASP A 279 1.05 -19.26 -34.74
CA ASP A 279 1.94 -18.41 -35.53
C ASP A 279 2.46 -17.22 -34.71
N PHE A 280 1.63 -16.62 -33.83
CA PHE A 280 2.07 -15.53 -32.97
C PHE A 280 3.14 -15.97 -31.95
N GLU A 281 2.98 -17.12 -31.31
CA GLU A 281 3.99 -17.67 -30.39
C GLU A 281 5.30 -18.04 -31.14
N GLN A 282 5.22 -18.38 -32.43
CA GLN A 282 6.36 -18.64 -33.28
C GLN A 282 6.86 -17.39 -34.03
N ALA A 283 6.13 -16.26 -33.94
CA ALA A 283 6.56 -15.01 -34.52
C ALA A 283 7.92 -14.61 -33.96
N VAL A 284 8.83 -14.23 -34.84
CA VAL A 284 10.22 -13.89 -34.48
C VAL A 284 10.32 -12.38 -34.26
N VAL A 285 10.83 -12.02 -33.09
CA VAL A 285 11.24 -10.66 -32.75
C VAL A 285 12.72 -10.52 -33.09
N HIS A 286 13.05 -9.63 -34.01
CA HIS A 286 14.42 -9.33 -34.39
C HIS A 286 14.95 -8.14 -33.60
N PHE A 287 16.15 -8.28 -33.07
CA PHE A 287 16.90 -7.23 -32.38
C PHE A 287 18.08 -6.83 -33.26
N ASP A 288 18.11 -5.60 -33.71
CA ASP A 288 19.04 -5.12 -34.76
C ASP A 288 20.49 -4.91 -34.27
N GLY A 289 20.73 -4.90 -32.97
CA GLY A 289 22.06 -4.75 -32.39
C GLY A 289 22.74 -3.42 -32.67
N ASN A 290 22.02 -2.41 -33.08
CA ASN A 290 22.57 -1.10 -33.44
C ASN A 290 23.00 -0.32 -32.19
N GLY A 291 24.28 -0.36 -31.87
CA GLY A 291 24.91 0.27 -30.70
C GLY A 291 25.30 -0.73 -29.62
N SER A 292 26.27 -0.35 -28.79
CA SER A 292 26.84 -1.20 -27.73
C SER A 292 25.86 -1.62 -26.62
N GLU A 293 24.72 -0.94 -26.52
CA GLU A 293 23.69 -1.19 -25.50
C GLU A 293 22.38 -1.76 -26.08
N SER A 294 22.32 -1.94 -27.40
CA SER A 294 21.11 -2.46 -28.06
C SER A 294 21.12 -3.99 -28.03
N PRO A 295 19.98 -4.63 -27.72
CA PRO A 295 19.88 -6.07 -27.85
C PRO A 295 20.10 -6.51 -29.29
N ALA A 296 20.77 -7.65 -29.50
CA ALA A 296 21.07 -8.20 -30.81
C ALA A 296 20.60 -9.66 -30.89
N GLY A 297 20.17 -10.07 -32.08
CA GLY A 297 19.73 -11.43 -32.36
C GLY A 297 18.21 -11.52 -32.60
N GLU A 298 17.69 -12.72 -32.42
CA GLU A 298 16.30 -13.01 -32.66
C GLU A 298 15.73 -13.97 -31.63
N MET A 299 14.49 -13.82 -31.29
CA MET A 299 13.76 -14.72 -30.40
C MET A 299 12.33 -14.85 -30.86
N THR A 300 11.73 -16.04 -30.70
CA THR A 300 10.27 -16.16 -30.83
C THR A 300 9.58 -15.48 -29.65
N VAL A 301 8.31 -15.10 -29.84
CA VAL A 301 7.48 -14.55 -28.76
C VAL A 301 7.42 -15.51 -27.57
N ALA A 302 7.32 -16.83 -27.82
CA ALA A 302 7.34 -17.85 -26.77
C ALA A 302 8.67 -17.84 -25.99
N GLN A 303 9.81 -17.71 -26.67
CA GLN A 303 11.13 -17.61 -26.01
C GLN A 303 11.24 -16.33 -25.18
N LEU A 304 10.77 -15.19 -25.70
CA LEU A 304 10.76 -13.92 -24.99
C LEU A 304 9.89 -13.99 -23.73
N ARG A 305 8.69 -14.57 -23.84
CA ARG A 305 7.82 -14.83 -22.67
C ARG A 305 8.48 -15.74 -21.64
N GLY A 306 9.12 -16.82 -22.10
CA GLY A 306 9.86 -17.73 -21.23
C GLY A 306 10.99 -17.02 -20.49
N LEU A 307 11.77 -16.20 -21.20
CA LEU A 307 12.83 -15.38 -20.61
C LEU A 307 12.27 -14.41 -19.57
N MET A 308 11.24 -13.66 -19.94
CA MET A 308 10.58 -12.73 -19.00
C MET A 308 10.08 -13.43 -17.73
N LYS A 309 9.59 -14.66 -17.84
CA LYS A 309 9.10 -15.45 -16.70
C LYS A 309 10.19 -15.79 -15.69
N ILE A 310 11.41 -16.10 -16.14
CA ILE A 310 12.50 -16.57 -15.29
C ILE A 310 13.39 -15.46 -14.73
N LEU A 311 13.30 -14.23 -15.25
CA LEU A 311 14.09 -13.11 -14.73
C LEU A 311 13.74 -12.86 -13.24
N PRO A 312 14.74 -12.83 -12.33
CA PRO A 312 14.49 -12.59 -10.90
C PRO A 312 14.33 -11.10 -10.61
N LEU A 313 13.43 -10.44 -11.32
CA LEU A 313 13.19 -9.00 -11.25
C LEU A 313 11.69 -8.74 -11.16
N ASP A 314 11.28 -7.80 -10.34
CA ASP A 314 9.95 -7.18 -10.45
C ASP A 314 10.05 -6.08 -11.48
N ILE A 315 9.19 -6.10 -12.50
CA ILE A 315 9.18 -5.11 -13.58
C ILE A 315 7.78 -4.56 -13.73
N THR A 316 7.66 -3.24 -13.75
CA THR A 316 6.45 -2.52 -14.16
C THR A 316 6.77 -1.74 -15.42
N PHE A 317 5.92 -1.84 -16.45
CA PHE A 317 5.97 -0.93 -17.59
C PHE A 317 4.76 0.00 -17.57
N ILE A 318 5.04 1.29 -17.70
CA ILE A 318 4.08 2.40 -17.71
C ILE A 318 4.23 3.09 -19.05
N ASP A 319 3.12 3.27 -19.78
CA ASP A 319 3.17 3.91 -21.09
C ASP A 319 3.35 5.44 -21.02
N GLY A 320 3.49 6.06 -22.18
CA GLY A 320 3.64 7.52 -22.31
C GLY A 320 2.44 8.34 -21.82
N GLN A 321 1.28 7.71 -21.58
CA GLN A 321 0.09 8.32 -20.97
C GLN A 321 0.00 8.05 -19.46
N MET A 322 1.02 7.50 -18.85
CA MET A 322 1.05 7.15 -17.41
C MET A 322 0.06 6.05 -17.02
N ILE A 323 -0.20 5.11 -17.92
CA ILE A 323 -1.05 3.95 -17.68
C ILE A 323 -0.18 2.72 -17.42
N ASN A 324 -0.47 1.97 -16.38
CA ASN A 324 0.18 0.69 -16.07
C ASN A 324 -0.20 -0.34 -17.13
N ARG A 325 0.76 -0.82 -17.92
CA ARG A 325 0.51 -1.74 -19.03
C ARG A 325 1.00 -3.15 -18.80
N PHE A 326 2.00 -3.31 -17.95
CA PHE A 326 2.60 -4.62 -17.76
C PHE A 326 3.21 -4.73 -16.36
N TYR A 327 2.97 -5.87 -15.72
CA TYR A 327 3.64 -6.28 -14.49
C TYR A 327 4.30 -7.64 -14.69
N LYS A 328 5.54 -7.73 -14.29
CA LYS A 328 6.22 -8.99 -14.03
C LYS A 328 6.61 -9.02 -12.57
N ASN A 329 5.96 -9.91 -11.82
CA ASN A 329 6.29 -10.14 -10.43
C ASN A 329 7.45 -11.14 -10.35
N GLY A 330 8.58 -10.73 -9.78
CA GLY A 330 9.70 -11.57 -9.43
C GLY A 330 9.56 -12.13 -8.02
N ASP A 331 10.46 -11.72 -7.12
CA ASP A 331 10.45 -12.12 -5.70
C ASP A 331 9.43 -11.37 -4.84
N LYS A 332 8.48 -10.68 -5.45
CA LYS A 332 7.40 -9.91 -4.83
C LYS A 332 7.89 -9.00 -3.69
N VAL A 333 8.75 -8.07 -4.04
CA VAL A 333 9.17 -7.02 -3.09
C VAL A 333 8.01 -6.11 -2.76
N PHE A 334 7.24 -5.73 -3.79
CA PHE A 334 5.96 -5.04 -3.69
C PHE A 334 4.89 -5.86 -4.39
N SER A 335 3.76 -6.07 -3.71
CA SER A 335 2.59 -6.65 -4.34
C SER A 335 1.97 -5.63 -5.29
N ARG A 336 1.57 -6.09 -6.48
CA ARG A 336 0.88 -5.27 -7.47
C ARG A 336 -0.42 -5.96 -7.85
N PRO A 337 -1.57 -5.39 -7.45
CA PRO A 337 -2.86 -5.92 -7.83
C PRO A 337 -3.05 -5.88 -9.35
N LEU A 338 -3.57 -6.95 -9.93
CA LEU A 338 -3.85 -6.99 -11.37
C LEU A 338 -4.93 -5.98 -11.77
N SER A 339 -5.83 -5.62 -10.85
CA SER A 339 -6.84 -4.57 -11.02
C SER A 339 -6.26 -3.19 -11.34
N THR A 340 -4.98 -2.95 -11.07
CA THR A 340 -4.28 -1.70 -11.40
C THR A 340 -3.74 -1.66 -12.84
N LEU A 341 -3.77 -2.77 -13.59
CA LEU A 341 -3.46 -2.77 -15.02
C LEU A 341 -4.53 -1.96 -15.79
N GLY A 342 -4.09 -1.16 -16.73
CA GLY A 342 -4.95 -0.23 -17.45
C GLY A 342 -5.34 1.04 -16.68
N GLN A 343 -4.92 1.15 -15.40
CA GLN A 343 -5.18 2.31 -14.55
C GLN A 343 -4.01 3.30 -14.56
N SER A 344 -4.31 4.54 -14.19
CA SER A 344 -3.28 5.57 -14.06
C SER A 344 -2.30 5.25 -12.93
N THR A 345 -1.01 5.34 -13.21
CA THR A 345 0.07 5.17 -12.24
C THR A 345 -0.05 6.12 -11.04
N TYR A 346 -0.65 7.29 -11.22
CA TYR A 346 -0.86 8.22 -10.11
C TYR A 346 -1.76 7.66 -9.01
N GLN A 347 -2.72 6.80 -9.35
CA GLN A 347 -3.63 6.18 -8.38
C GLN A 347 -2.94 5.17 -7.46
N CYS A 348 -1.82 4.58 -7.92
CA CYS A 348 -1.03 3.65 -7.14
C CYS A 348 -0.03 4.35 -6.20
N HIS A 349 -0.03 5.70 -6.15
CA HIS A 349 0.91 6.47 -5.33
C HIS A 349 0.18 7.43 -4.39
N PRO A 350 0.65 7.54 -3.12
CA PRO A 350 0.14 8.53 -2.19
C PRO A 350 0.26 9.95 -2.78
N VAL A 351 -0.72 10.79 -2.50
CA VAL A 351 -0.80 12.16 -3.04
C VAL A 351 0.51 12.95 -2.91
N PRO A 352 1.23 12.94 -1.76
CA PRO A 352 2.49 13.67 -1.63
C PRO A 352 3.60 13.23 -2.59
N ILE A 353 3.56 11.97 -3.06
CA ILE A 353 4.58 11.40 -3.96
C ILE A 353 4.23 11.64 -5.43
N ARG A 354 2.96 11.90 -5.77
CA ARG A 354 2.49 12.08 -7.16
C ARG A 354 3.24 13.17 -7.91
N ALA A 355 3.55 14.27 -7.23
CA ALA A 355 4.35 15.36 -7.82
C ALA A 355 5.77 14.89 -8.19
N VAL A 356 6.39 14.06 -7.34
CA VAL A 356 7.72 13.49 -7.61
C VAL A 356 7.67 12.54 -8.81
N VAL A 357 6.66 11.67 -8.87
CA VAL A 357 6.43 10.75 -10.00
C VAL A 357 6.22 11.54 -11.29
N LYS A 358 5.39 12.59 -11.24
CA LYS A 358 5.16 13.46 -12.39
C LYS A 358 6.44 14.12 -12.89
N ASN A 359 7.21 14.73 -12.00
CA ASN A 359 8.46 15.41 -12.37
C ASN A 359 9.45 14.42 -12.99
N LEU A 360 9.60 13.21 -12.41
CA LEU A 360 10.49 12.19 -12.96
C LEU A 360 10.07 11.75 -14.38
N THR A 361 8.77 11.55 -14.59
CA THR A 361 8.26 11.14 -15.91
C THR A 361 8.31 12.28 -16.92
N ASP A 362 8.16 13.52 -16.51
CA ASP A 362 8.36 14.69 -17.38
C ASP A 362 9.84 14.85 -17.78
N ASP A 363 10.80 14.60 -16.86
CA ASP A 363 12.23 14.51 -17.16
C ASP A 363 12.52 13.41 -18.19
N PHE A 364 11.93 12.24 -18.06
CA PHE A 364 12.07 11.14 -19.01
C PHE A 364 11.48 11.49 -20.38
N ARG A 365 10.29 12.09 -20.41
CA ARG A 365 9.61 12.48 -21.65
C ARG A 365 10.39 13.55 -22.42
N SER A 366 10.96 14.52 -21.71
CA SER A 366 11.76 15.59 -22.33
C SER A 366 13.18 15.17 -22.70
N GLY A 367 13.66 14.01 -22.25
CA GLY A 367 15.06 13.60 -22.41
C GLY A 367 16.04 14.28 -21.47
N ALA A 368 15.56 15.02 -20.47
CA ALA A 368 16.43 15.62 -19.45
C ALA A 368 17.10 14.54 -18.57
N ARG A 369 16.51 13.34 -18.53
CA ARG A 369 17.01 12.20 -17.78
C ARG A 369 16.54 10.91 -18.45
N ASP A 370 17.38 9.85 -18.40
CA ASP A 370 17.01 8.52 -18.90
C ASP A 370 16.95 7.45 -17.81
N SER A 371 17.47 7.77 -16.61
CA SER A 371 17.43 6.84 -15.49
C SER A 371 17.34 7.57 -14.15
N PHE A 372 16.76 6.88 -13.17
CA PHE A 372 16.77 7.30 -11.78
C PHE A 372 16.81 6.07 -10.88
N THR A 373 17.76 6.00 -9.94
CA THR A 373 17.86 4.90 -8.98
C THR A 373 17.63 5.39 -7.57
N ARG A 374 16.78 4.67 -6.84
CA ARG A 374 16.52 4.88 -5.42
C ARG A 374 16.82 3.62 -4.63
N TRP A 375 17.44 3.78 -3.47
CA TRP A 375 17.61 2.73 -2.50
C TRP A 375 16.56 2.87 -1.39
N ILE A 376 15.91 1.75 -1.04
CA ILE A 376 15.06 1.66 0.14
C ILE A 376 15.89 0.98 1.23
N PRO A 377 16.39 1.76 2.21
CA PRO A 377 17.27 1.23 3.25
C PRO A 377 16.47 0.46 4.28
N ASN A 378 16.33 -0.84 4.08
CA ASN A 378 15.83 -1.77 5.08
C ASN A 378 17.00 -2.69 5.47
N PRO A 379 17.46 -2.71 6.74
CA PRO A 379 18.56 -3.57 7.17
C PRO A 379 18.32 -5.06 6.90
N ASP A 380 17.07 -5.50 6.98
CA ASP A 380 16.68 -6.90 6.80
C ASP A 380 16.43 -7.24 5.33
N ARG A 381 16.01 -6.25 4.53
CA ARG A 381 15.67 -6.43 3.12
C ARG A 381 15.97 -5.14 2.33
N PRO A 382 17.25 -4.87 2.01
CA PRO A 382 17.61 -3.72 1.18
C PRO A 382 17.09 -3.90 -0.24
N VAL A 383 16.40 -2.88 -0.76
CA VAL A 383 15.77 -2.91 -2.08
C VAL A 383 16.35 -1.79 -2.94
N LYS A 384 16.72 -2.15 -4.17
CA LYS A 384 17.08 -1.20 -5.21
C LYS A 384 15.93 -1.04 -6.19
N VAL A 385 15.47 0.19 -6.38
CA VAL A 385 14.45 0.55 -7.38
C VAL A 385 15.10 1.40 -8.44
N THR A 386 15.02 0.97 -9.69
CA THR A 386 15.57 1.70 -10.84
C THR A 386 14.43 2.03 -11.80
N TYR A 387 14.30 3.29 -12.14
CA TYR A 387 13.38 3.80 -13.16
C TYR A 387 14.18 4.13 -14.41
N LEU A 388 13.69 3.70 -15.58
CA LEU A 388 14.34 3.86 -16.86
C LEU A 388 13.34 4.41 -17.88
N ALA A 389 13.76 5.40 -18.66
CA ALA A 389 13.02 5.82 -19.84
C ALA A 389 13.10 4.73 -20.92
N VAL A 390 11.96 4.31 -21.44
CA VAL A 390 11.88 3.37 -22.56
C VAL A 390 11.64 4.18 -23.82
N ARG A 391 12.51 3.99 -24.83
CA ARG A 391 12.46 4.68 -26.12
C ARG A 391 12.48 3.69 -27.27
N ASP A 392 11.91 4.11 -28.40
CA ASP A 392 12.10 3.38 -29.66
C ASP A 392 13.48 3.65 -30.28
N LYS A 393 13.75 3.04 -31.42
CA LYS A 393 15.02 3.20 -32.14
C LYS A 393 15.26 4.61 -32.68
N GLU A 394 14.23 5.41 -32.83
CA GLU A 394 14.28 6.83 -33.21
C GLU A 394 14.47 7.75 -31.99
N GLY A 395 14.52 7.19 -30.77
CA GLY A 395 14.64 7.94 -29.52
C GLY A 395 13.32 8.50 -28.98
N THR A 396 12.19 8.16 -29.58
CA THR A 396 10.87 8.60 -29.12
C THR A 396 10.52 7.92 -27.79
N TYR A 397 10.05 8.70 -26.84
CA TYR A 397 9.64 8.17 -25.52
C TYR A 397 8.37 7.31 -25.64
N LEU A 398 8.50 6.04 -25.30
CA LEU A 398 7.41 5.06 -25.27
C LEU A 398 6.77 4.92 -23.89
N GLY A 399 7.54 5.22 -22.83
CA GLY A 399 7.10 5.05 -21.47
C GLY A 399 8.26 4.87 -20.50
N ALA A 400 7.98 4.39 -19.30
CA ALA A 400 8.98 4.12 -18.28
C ALA A 400 8.90 2.67 -17.80
N ALA A 401 10.06 2.09 -17.50
CA ALA A 401 10.17 0.83 -16.79
C ALA A 401 10.63 1.08 -15.35
N GLU A 402 9.92 0.51 -14.38
CA GLU A 402 10.37 0.40 -13.00
C GLU A 402 10.90 -1.02 -12.78
N ILE A 403 12.14 -1.14 -12.33
CA ILE A 403 12.80 -2.41 -12.02
C ILE A 403 13.12 -2.44 -10.55
N ILE A 404 12.62 -3.45 -9.84
CA ILE A 404 12.81 -3.62 -8.40
C ILE A 404 13.62 -4.88 -8.16
N GLN A 405 14.64 -4.75 -7.33
CA GLN A 405 15.58 -5.81 -6.98
C GLN A 405 15.70 -5.96 -5.47
N ASP A 406 15.43 -7.15 -4.95
CA ASP A 406 15.82 -7.54 -3.60
C ASP A 406 17.33 -7.77 -3.57
N MET A 407 18.04 -6.98 -2.78
CA MET A 407 19.50 -7.02 -2.68
C MET A 407 19.97 -7.80 -1.45
N THR A 408 19.08 -8.46 -0.73
CA THR A 408 19.39 -9.14 0.54
C THR A 408 20.51 -10.18 0.37
N GLU A 409 20.36 -11.05 -0.62
CA GLU A 409 21.35 -12.11 -0.86
C GLU A 409 22.66 -11.55 -1.40
N ALA A 410 22.61 -10.57 -2.30
CA ALA A 410 23.80 -9.92 -2.82
C ALA A 410 24.62 -9.24 -1.70
N PHE A 411 23.96 -8.54 -0.78
CA PHE A 411 24.64 -7.94 0.37
C PHE A 411 25.17 -8.98 1.35
N ARG A 412 24.47 -10.10 1.55
CA ARG A 412 24.94 -11.20 2.41
C ARG A 412 26.21 -11.82 1.84
N GLN A 413 26.22 -12.14 0.56
CA GLN A 413 27.37 -12.69 -0.12
C GLN A 413 28.55 -11.72 -0.12
N PHE A 414 28.31 -10.45 -0.43
CA PHE A 414 29.36 -9.42 -0.42
C PHE A 414 30.01 -9.30 0.97
N ARG A 415 29.23 -9.21 2.04
CA ARG A 415 29.76 -9.17 3.43
C ARG A 415 30.57 -10.43 3.78
N SER A 416 30.12 -11.60 3.32
CA SER A 416 30.85 -12.85 3.53
C SER A 416 32.21 -12.85 2.83
N MET A 417 32.26 -12.36 1.58
CA MET A 417 33.51 -12.23 0.82
C MET A 417 34.45 -11.19 1.46
N GLU A 418 33.94 -10.07 1.92
CA GLU A 418 34.70 -9.03 2.60
C GLU A 418 35.31 -9.56 3.90
N ALA A 419 34.54 -10.27 4.73
CA ALA A 419 35.03 -10.91 5.94
C ALA A 419 36.11 -11.98 5.65
N ALA A 420 35.94 -12.76 4.60
CA ALA A 420 36.94 -13.75 4.17
C ALA A 420 38.25 -13.10 3.68
N SER A 421 38.15 -11.99 2.95
CA SER A 421 39.29 -11.19 2.51
C SER A 421 40.08 -10.62 3.68
N MET A 422 39.37 -9.96 4.63
CA MET A 422 40.01 -9.42 5.84
C MET A 422 40.71 -10.50 6.68
N LYS A 423 40.10 -11.70 6.79
CA LYS A 423 40.70 -12.82 7.50
C LYS A 423 41.98 -13.36 6.78
N ALA A 424 41.95 -13.37 5.44
CA ALA A 424 43.11 -13.77 4.65
C ALA A 424 44.27 -12.76 4.76
N GLU A 425 43.96 -11.48 4.77
CA GLU A 425 44.95 -10.40 4.98
C GLU A 425 45.55 -10.44 6.38
N ALA A 426 44.74 -10.63 7.42
CA ALA A 426 45.21 -10.80 8.79
C ALA A 426 46.13 -12.01 8.96
N LEU A 427 45.80 -13.14 8.31
CA LEU A 427 46.64 -14.33 8.29
C LEU A 427 48.00 -14.13 7.56
N LYS A 428 47.99 -13.35 6.46
CA LYS A 428 49.23 -12.97 5.76
C LYS A 428 50.09 -12.04 6.62
N ALA A 429 49.51 -11.07 7.26
CA ALA A 429 50.22 -10.15 8.14
C ALA A 429 50.83 -10.86 9.36
N ALA A 430 50.12 -11.84 9.95
CA ALA A 430 50.62 -12.64 11.05
C ALA A 430 51.81 -13.56 10.64
N LYS A 431 51.87 -14.02 9.36
CA LYS A 431 52.98 -14.82 8.84
C LYS A 431 54.20 -13.98 8.46
N THR A 432 54.07 -12.66 8.33
CA THR A 432 55.15 -11.74 7.93
C THR A 432 55.80 -11.03 9.13
N GLN A 433 55.36 -11.23 10.36
CA GLN A 433 56.07 -10.79 11.55
C GLN A 433 57.26 -11.75 11.82
N PRO A 434 58.52 -11.32 11.74
CA PRO A 434 59.66 -12.18 12.11
C PRO A 434 59.63 -12.41 13.61
N ASP A 435 59.89 -13.65 14.04
CA ASP A 435 60.16 -14.01 15.42
C ASP A 435 61.20 -13.04 16.03
N GLN A 436 60.75 -12.10 16.85
CA GLN A 436 61.61 -11.39 17.75
C GLN A 436 61.72 -12.23 19.02
N ALA A 437 62.68 -13.17 19.03
CA ALA A 437 63.17 -13.79 20.23
C ALA A 437 64.42 -13.05 20.75
#